data_3a01a47697f231a79b94e0167c86cb89
#
_entry.id   3a01a47697f231a79b94e0167c86cb89
#
_cell.length_a   1.000
_cell.length_b   1.000
_cell.length_c   1.000
_cell.angle_alpha   90.00
_cell.angle_beta   90.00
_cell.angle_gamma   90.00
#
_symmetry.space_group_name_H-M   'P 1'
#
loop_
_entity.id
_entity.type
_entity.pdbx_description
1 polymer ?
#
loop_
_entity_poly.entity_id
_entity_poly.type
_entity_poly.pdbx_seq_one_letter_code
_entity_poly.pdbx_strand_id
1 'polypeptide(L)' 'MKEYEIVAKYLNGCAGAAHPQTFFEEAELANTDDFVRTKHGKDFEKFVKEVLPTGQVVYTYNNGTVCYIYEFTEL' A
#
# COMPACT_ATOMS: atom_id res chain seq x y z
N MET A 1 10.73 -8.19 -14.64
CA MET A 1 10.26 -7.89 -13.26
C MET A 1 11.25 -6.97 -12.58
N LYS A 2 10.77 -6.17 -11.68
CA LYS A 2 11.59 -5.22 -10.92
C LYS A 2 11.49 -5.53 -9.44
N GLU A 3 12.56 -5.23 -8.71
CA GLU A 3 12.55 -5.37 -7.27
C GLU A 3 12.03 -4.10 -6.63
N TYR A 4 11.15 -4.27 -5.65
CA TYR A 4 10.57 -3.16 -4.90
C TYR A 4 10.75 -3.37 -3.42
N GLU A 5 11.02 -2.27 -2.72
CA GLU A 5 10.85 -2.21 -1.28
C GLU A 5 9.43 -1.75 -1.01
N ILE A 6 8.72 -2.50 -0.20
CA ILE A 6 7.30 -2.27 0.07
C ILE A 6 7.12 -1.94 1.53
N VAL A 7 6.52 -0.80 1.79
CA VAL A 7 6.14 -0.41 3.16
C VAL A 7 4.63 -0.45 3.23
N ALA A 8 4.10 -1.33 4.08
CA ALA A 8 2.66 -1.47 4.27
C ALA A 8 2.29 -0.92 5.64
N LYS A 9 1.36 0.02 5.69
CA LYS A 9 0.88 0.64 6.92
C LYS A 9 -0.60 0.34 7.09
N TYR A 10 -0.94 -0.20 8.24
CA TYR A 10 -2.33 -0.51 8.58
C TYR A 10 -2.74 0.30 9.80
N LEU A 11 -3.81 1.06 9.64
CA LEU A 11 -4.36 1.89 10.70
C LEU A 11 -5.75 1.37 11.04
N ASN A 12 -5.95 0.92 12.27
CA ASN A 12 -7.24 0.48 12.76
C ASN A 12 -7.89 1.62 13.52
N GLY A 13 -9.07 2.01 13.03
CA GLY A 13 -9.79 3.10 13.66
C GLY A 13 -9.20 4.45 13.31
N CYS A 14 -9.97 5.29 12.66
CA CYS A 14 -9.55 6.64 12.30
C CYS A 14 -9.46 7.58 13.48
N ALA A 15 -9.59 7.05 14.70
CA ALA A 15 -9.69 7.85 15.91
C ALA A 15 -8.36 8.21 16.53
N GLY A 16 -7.29 8.14 15.80
CA GLY A 16 -6.02 8.72 16.23
C GLY A 16 -5.32 8.07 17.43
N ALA A 17 -5.95 7.11 18.08
CA ALA A 17 -5.38 6.47 19.27
C ALA A 17 -4.65 5.17 18.94
N ALA A 18 -4.81 4.66 17.74
CA ALA A 18 -4.20 3.39 17.35
C ALA A 18 -2.83 3.65 16.74
N HIS A 19 -1.85 2.90 17.21
CA HIS A 19 -0.53 2.95 16.60
C HIS A 19 -0.61 2.24 15.24
N PRO A 20 -0.10 2.85 14.17
CA PRO A 20 -0.10 2.19 12.87
C PRO A 20 0.82 0.96 12.93
N GLN A 21 0.34 -0.14 12.38
CA GLN A 21 1.19 -1.30 12.17
C GLN A 21 1.93 -1.10 10.86
N THR A 22 3.24 -1.18 10.91
CA THR A 22 4.07 -0.97 9.72
C THR A 22 4.84 -2.25 9.44
N PHE A 23 4.76 -2.71 8.19
CA PHE A 23 5.46 -3.90 7.73
C PHE A 23 6.39 -3.52 6.59
N PHE A 24 7.57 -4.12 6.56
CA PHE A 24 8.55 -3.92 5.51
C PHE A 24 8.76 -5.22 4.78
N GLU A 25 8.76 -5.17 3.47
CA GLU A 25 8.90 -6.35 2.64
C GLU A 25 9.64 -5.97 1.36
N GLU A 26 10.39 -6.90 0.80
CA GLU A 26 10.97 -6.75 -0.52
C GLU A 26 10.39 -7.84 -1.42
N ALA A 27 10.03 -7.47 -2.63
CA ALA A 27 9.47 -8.42 -3.59
C ALA A 27 9.82 -8.02 -5.01
N GLU A 28 9.93 -9.03 -5.86
CA GLU A 28 10.10 -8.83 -7.29
C GLU A 28 8.72 -8.90 -7.94
N LEU A 29 8.34 -7.83 -8.62
CA LEU A 29 6.99 -7.68 -9.14
C LEU A 29 7.01 -7.26 -10.60
N ALA A 30 6.08 -7.81 -11.38
CA ALA A 30 5.85 -7.37 -12.76
C ALA A 30 5.20 -5.99 -12.75
N ASN A 31 4.26 -5.77 -11.83
CA ASN A 31 3.68 -4.46 -11.57
C ASN A 31 3.18 -4.40 -10.14
N THR A 32 3.05 -3.17 -9.62
CA THR A 32 2.66 -2.97 -8.22
C THR A 32 1.18 -3.21 -7.99
N ASP A 33 0.35 -3.04 -9.02
CA ASP A 33 -1.10 -3.27 -8.92
C ASP A 33 -1.40 -4.71 -8.51
N ASP A 34 -0.67 -5.67 -9.08
CA ASP A 34 -0.91 -7.08 -8.80
C ASP A 34 -0.68 -7.42 -7.34
N PHE A 35 0.30 -6.78 -6.71
CA PHE A 35 0.58 -7.00 -5.30
C PHE A 35 -0.63 -6.58 -4.44
N VAL A 36 -1.15 -5.39 -4.68
CA VAL A 36 -2.27 -4.87 -3.91
C VAL A 36 -3.55 -5.66 -4.22
N ARG A 37 -3.76 -6.00 -5.48
CA ARG A 37 -4.92 -6.80 -5.88
C ARG A 37 -4.93 -8.17 -5.23
N THR A 38 -3.78 -8.81 -5.12
CA THR A 38 -3.65 -10.12 -4.46
C THR A 38 -3.98 -10.03 -2.99
N LYS A 39 -3.60 -8.94 -2.33
CA LYS A 39 -3.85 -8.73 -0.90
C LYS A 39 -5.31 -8.39 -0.61
N HIS A 40 -5.96 -7.63 -1.47
CA HIS A 40 -7.27 -7.05 -1.16
C HIS A 40 -8.41 -7.48 -2.10
N GLY A 41 -8.10 -8.13 -3.20
CA GLY A 41 -9.12 -8.62 -4.11
C GLY A 41 -10.04 -7.52 -4.62
N LYS A 42 -11.33 -7.61 -4.32
CA LYS A 42 -12.32 -6.67 -4.83
C LYS A 42 -12.11 -5.25 -4.31
N ASP A 43 -11.50 -5.10 -3.15
CA ASP A 43 -11.28 -3.78 -2.56
C ASP A 43 -10.19 -3.01 -3.29
N PHE A 44 -9.44 -3.67 -4.16
CA PHE A 44 -8.42 -3.00 -4.95
C PHE A 44 -8.98 -1.79 -5.72
N GLU A 45 -10.19 -1.90 -6.22
CA GLU A 45 -10.83 -0.81 -6.97
C GLU A 45 -11.05 0.44 -6.14
N LYS A 46 -11.09 0.30 -4.83
CA LYS A 46 -11.30 1.41 -3.90
C LYS A 46 -10.02 2.11 -3.51
N PHE A 47 -8.88 1.56 -3.88
CA PHE A 47 -7.60 2.19 -3.59
C PHE A 47 -7.35 3.36 -4.52
N VAL A 48 -6.75 4.41 -3.96
CA VAL A 48 -6.29 5.56 -4.74
C VAL A 48 -4.80 5.36 -4.99
N LYS A 49 -4.43 5.32 -6.25
CA LYS A 49 -3.03 5.17 -6.67
C LYS A 49 -2.44 6.53 -6.98
N GLU A 50 -1.27 6.81 -6.42
CA GLU A 50 -0.54 8.03 -6.70
C GLU A 50 0.89 7.69 -7.06
N VAL A 51 1.39 8.26 -8.14
CA VAL A 51 2.79 8.12 -8.54
C VAL A 51 3.49 9.44 -8.23
N LEU A 52 4.48 9.37 -7.35
CA LEU A 52 5.20 10.56 -6.91
C LEU A 52 6.29 10.95 -7.91
N PRO A 53 6.73 12.21 -7.91
CA PRO A 53 7.81 12.64 -8.79
C PRO A 53 9.10 11.85 -8.61
N THR A 54 9.30 11.23 -7.44
CA THR A 54 10.46 10.39 -7.16
C THR A 54 10.37 9.02 -7.81
N GLY A 55 9.21 8.67 -8.41
CA GLY A 55 8.95 7.35 -8.95
C GLY A 55 8.31 6.38 -7.97
N GLN A 56 8.17 6.78 -6.71
CA GLN A 56 7.50 5.97 -5.70
C GLN A 56 6.01 5.89 -6.01
N VAL A 57 5.43 4.70 -5.83
CA VAL A 57 4.00 4.47 -6.06
C VAL A 57 3.33 4.24 -4.71
N VAL A 58 2.26 4.97 -4.45
CA VAL A 58 1.54 4.90 -3.18
C VAL A 58 0.09 4.53 -3.44
N TYR A 59 -0.39 3.53 -2.72
CA TYR A 59 -1.80 3.12 -2.76
C TYR A 59 -2.42 3.41 -1.39
N THR A 60 -3.57 4.06 -1.39
CA THR A 60 -4.26 4.41 -0.16
C THR A 60 -5.72 3.98 -0.23
N TYR A 61 -6.18 3.31 0.83
CA TYR A 61 -7.57 2.93 0.99
C TYR A 61 -8.02 3.33 2.39
N ASN A 62 -9.14 4.03 2.46
CA ASN A 62 -9.70 4.46 3.73
C ASN A 62 -11.21 4.32 3.66
N ASN A 63 -11.78 3.44 4.51
CA ASN A 63 -13.22 3.22 4.55
C ASN A 63 -13.86 3.79 5.81
N GLY A 64 -13.13 4.64 6.56
CA GLY A 64 -13.63 5.21 7.80
C GLY A 64 -13.35 4.38 9.03
N THR A 65 -13.13 3.09 8.86
CA THR A 65 -12.83 2.15 9.96
C THR A 65 -11.39 1.68 9.89
N VAL A 66 -10.91 1.42 8.69
CA VAL A 66 -9.56 0.89 8.45
C VAL A 66 -8.92 1.72 7.35
N CYS A 67 -7.63 1.98 7.50
CA CYS A 67 -6.86 2.66 6.47
C CYS A 67 -5.66 1.76 6.12
N TYR A 68 -5.47 1.52 4.83
CA TYR A 68 -4.33 0.77 4.32
C TYR A 68 -3.51 1.68 3.43
N ILE A 69 -2.19 1.68 3.64
CA ILE A 69 -1.27 2.46 2.81
C ILE A 69 -0.15 1.54 2.37
N TYR A 70 0.09 1.46 1.08
CA TYR A 70 1.21 0.70 0.51
C TYR A 70 2.11 1.65 -0.25
N GLU A 71 3.39 1.65 0.08
CA GLU A 71 4.39 2.48 -0.58
C GLU A 71 5.40 1.57 -1.26
N PHE A 72 5.55 1.72 -2.55
CA PHE A 72 6.47 0.92 -3.35
C PHE A 72 7.63 1.79 -3.83
N THR A 73 8.83 1.36 -3.52
CA THR A 73 10.05 2.03 -3.98
C THR A 73 10.84 1.04 -4.82
N GLU A 74 11.12 1.39 -6.05
CA GLU A 74 11.93 0.54 -6.92
C GLU A 74 13.37 0.55 -6.45
N LEU A 75 13.94 -0.64 -6.32
CA LEU A 75 15.32 -0.81 -5.89
C LEU A 75 16.31 -0.80 -7.07
#